data_28f54b4a80d458ac450e9c3da7c22250
#
_entry.id   28f54b4a80d458ac450e9c3da7c22250
#
_cell.length_a   1.000
_cell.length_b   1.000
_cell.length_c   1.000
_cell.angle_alpha   90.00
_cell.angle_beta   90.00
_cell.angle_gamma   90.00
#
_symmetry.space_group_name_H-M   'P 1'
#
loop_
_entity.id
_entity.type
_entity.pdbx_description
1 polymer ?
#
loop_
_entity_poly.entity_id
_entity_poly.type
_entity_poly.pdbx_seq_one_letter_code
_entity_poly.pdbx_strand_id
1 'polypeptide(L)'
;MEAQLPNAVFTGALSGEELAQAYASLDVFVHAGEFETFCQSIQEAQASGVPTIGPRAGGPVDLIQEGYNGLLLDVDSFVDDLPNAVDALLNPEIHAELRDNARASISSKTWTALCEQLVGYYEEVLEDTRRVPLTILGQCPELPRWAARALGARVA
;
A
#
# COMPACT_ATOMS: atom_id res chain seq x y z
N MET A 1 -21.38 19.15 -5.17
CA MET A 1 -21.05 18.10 -4.18
C MET A 1 -21.37 18.59 -2.76
N GLU A 2 -20.85 19.72 -2.30
CA GLU A 2 -21.16 20.26 -0.94
C GLU A 2 -22.67 20.42 -0.65
N ALA A 3 -23.45 20.90 -1.61
CA ALA A 3 -24.90 21.04 -1.47
C ALA A 3 -25.66 19.70 -1.29
N GLN A 4 -25.05 18.58 -1.67
CA GLN A 4 -25.63 17.24 -1.57
C GLN A 4 -25.24 16.53 -0.26
N LEU A 5 -24.20 17.01 0.41
CA LEU A 5 -23.64 16.42 1.63
C LEU A 5 -23.49 17.51 2.71
N PRO A 6 -24.61 17.98 3.30
CA PRO A 6 -24.59 19.15 4.18
C PRO A 6 -23.82 18.94 5.50
N ASN A 7 -23.57 17.69 5.88
CA ASN A 7 -22.80 17.34 7.08
C ASN A 7 -21.35 16.96 6.80
N ALA A 8 -20.92 16.96 5.52
CA ALA A 8 -19.56 16.63 5.17
C ALA A 8 -18.63 17.84 5.35
N VAL A 9 -17.42 17.58 5.81
CA VAL A 9 -16.35 18.58 5.87
C VAL A 9 -15.39 18.36 4.71
N PHE A 10 -15.26 19.35 3.85
CA PHE A 10 -14.34 19.33 2.71
C PHE A 10 -13.06 20.05 3.11
N THR A 11 -12.04 19.30 3.49
CA THR A 11 -10.77 19.85 4.03
C THR A 11 -9.88 20.49 2.97
N GLY A 12 -10.14 20.22 1.70
CA GLY A 12 -9.17 20.55 0.64
C GLY A 12 -7.89 19.69 0.73
N ALA A 13 -6.82 20.18 0.10
CA ALA A 13 -5.53 19.49 0.15
C ALA A 13 -4.84 19.75 1.50
N LEU A 14 -4.54 18.68 2.23
CA LEU A 14 -3.78 18.70 3.47
C LEU A 14 -2.41 18.06 3.26
N SER A 15 -1.42 18.43 4.07
CA SER A 15 -0.09 17.84 4.04
C SER A 15 0.57 17.85 5.41
N GLY A 16 1.62 17.05 5.58
CA GLY A 16 2.40 17.01 6.82
C GLY A 16 1.55 16.70 8.05
N GLU A 17 1.70 17.52 9.08
CA GLU A 17 1.04 17.32 10.36
C GLU A 17 -0.49 17.49 10.28
N GLU A 18 -0.98 18.42 9.46
CA GLU A 18 -2.42 18.62 9.28
C GLU A 18 -3.10 17.38 8.68
N LEU A 19 -2.45 16.74 7.71
CA LEU A 19 -2.93 15.48 7.12
C LEU A 19 -2.92 14.35 8.15
N ALA A 20 -1.85 14.23 8.93
CA ALA A 20 -1.75 13.22 9.99
C ALA A 20 -2.84 13.39 11.07
N GLN A 21 -3.11 14.64 11.47
CA GLN A 21 -4.19 14.96 12.41
C GLN A 21 -5.56 14.63 11.83
N ALA A 22 -5.78 14.91 10.54
CA ALA A 22 -7.03 14.56 9.86
C ALA A 22 -7.25 13.04 9.90
N TYR A 23 -6.26 12.23 9.52
CA TYR A 23 -6.39 10.77 9.64
C TYR A 23 -6.64 10.33 11.09
N ALA A 24 -5.86 10.83 12.04
CA ALA A 24 -6.01 10.45 13.44
C ALA A 24 -7.37 10.81 14.07
N SER A 25 -8.12 11.73 13.44
CA SER A 25 -9.46 12.13 13.87
C SER A 25 -10.60 11.25 13.33
N LEU A 26 -10.28 10.29 12.42
CA LEU A 26 -11.27 9.41 11.84
C LEU A 26 -11.54 8.19 12.74
N ASP A 27 -12.78 7.76 12.75
CA ASP A 27 -13.14 6.46 13.33
C ASP A 27 -13.01 5.33 12.30
N VAL A 28 -13.35 5.60 11.04
CA VAL A 28 -13.23 4.67 9.91
C VAL A 28 -12.75 5.43 8.68
N PHE A 29 -11.84 4.81 7.93
CA PHE A 29 -11.40 5.32 6.63
C PHE A 29 -12.00 4.49 5.50
N VAL A 30 -12.65 5.14 4.53
CA VAL A 30 -13.24 4.49 3.36
C VAL A 30 -12.45 4.88 2.11
N HIS A 31 -11.91 3.87 1.43
CA HIS A 31 -11.23 4.00 0.15
C HIS A 31 -12.09 3.37 -0.95
N ALA A 32 -12.52 4.15 -1.94
CA ALA A 32 -13.40 3.66 -3.01
C ALA A 32 -12.69 3.42 -4.36
N GLY A 33 -11.37 3.57 -4.42
CA GLY A 33 -10.59 3.39 -5.65
C GLY A 33 -10.28 1.92 -5.92
N GLU A 34 -10.82 1.36 -7.00
CA GLU A 34 -10.57 -0.03 -7.42
C GLU A 34 -9.31 -0.19 -8.30
N PHE A 35 -8.86 0.89 -8.93
CA PHE A 35 -7.71 0.90 -9.86
C PHE A 35 -6.44 1.49 -9.21
N GLU A 36 -6.26 1.25 -7.94
CA GLU A 36 -5.10 1.70 -7.20
C GLU A 36 -4.01 0.63 -7.12
N THR A 37 -2.75 1.05 -7.20
CA THR A 37 -1.61 0.13 -7.11
C THR A 37 -0.94 0.13 -5.76
N PHE A 38 -0.78 1.29 -5.11
CA PHE A 38 -0.01 1.42 -3.88
C PHE A 38 -0.85 1.83 -2.66
N CYS A 39 -1.97 2.54 -2.85
CA CYS A 39 -2.92 2.94 -1.81
C CYS A 39 -2.26 3.58 -0.58
N GLN A 40 -1.45 4.63 -0.79
CA GLN A 40 -0.77 5.32 0.30
C GLN A 40 -1.74 5.82 1.37
N SER A 41 -2.92 6.31 0.97
CA SER A 41 -3.98 6.77 1.88
C SER A 41 -4.47 5.68 2.86
N ILE A 42 -4.53 4.42 2.42
CA ILE A 42 -4.84 3.28 3.29
C ILE A 42 -3.72 3.09 4.32
N GLN A 43 -2.46 3.14 3.88
CA GLN A 43 -1.32 2.99 4.78
C GLN A 43 -1.24 4.10 5.81
N GLU A 44 -1.52 5.35 5.42
CA GLU A 44 -1.57 6.51 6.31
C GLU A 44 -2.71 6.40 7.34
N ALA A 45 -3.89 5.94 6.93
CA ALA A 45 -5.00 5.67 7.82
C ALA A 45 -4.65 4.56 8.83
N GLN A 46 -4.11 3.43 8.37
CA GLN A 46 -3.67 2.34 9.23
C GLN A 46 -2.56 2.75 10.20
N ALA A 47 -1.59 3.57 9.76
CA ALA A 47 -0.54 4.11 10.61
C ALA A 47 -1.09 5.00 11.73
N SER A 48 -2.21 5.68 11.46
CA SER A 48 -2.95 6.48 12.44
C SER A 48 -3.85 5.62 13.35
N GLY A 49 -3.88 4.29 13.12
CA GLY A 49 -4.72 3.37 13.86
C GLY A 49 -6.20 3.44 13.43
N VAL A 50 -6.48 3.72 12.17
CA VAL A 50 -7.84 3.84 11.67
C VAL A 50 -8.20 2.59 10.86
N PRO A 51 -9.24 1.84 11.26
CA PRO A 51 -9.75 0.72 10.48
C PRO A 51 -10.21 1.17 9.09
N THR A 52 -9.93 0.35 8.07
CA THR A 52 -10.12 0.77 6.69
C THR A 52 -11.15 -0.12 5.99
N ILE A 53 -12.04 0.49 5.21
CA ILE A 53 -12.91 -0.20 4.25
C ILE A 53 -12.40 0.09 2.84
N GLY A 54 -12.21 -0.94 2.04
CA GLY A 54 -11.78 -0.80 0.65
C GLY A 54 -12.45 -1.82 -0.29
N PRO A 55 -12.34 -1.62 -1.62
CA PRO A 55 -12.84 -2.58 -2.59
C PRO A 55 -11.95 -3.84 -2.59
N ARG A 56 -12.57 -4.98 -2.86
CA ARG A 56 -11.88 -6.27 -3.06
C ARG A 56 -11.24 -6.33 -4.47
N ALA A 57 -10.43 -5.31 -4.77
CA ALA A 57 -9.73 -5.18 -6.04
C ALA A 57 -8.47 -4.32 -5.89
N GLY A 58 -7.52 -4.49 -6.80
CA GLY A 58 -6.29 -3.68 -6.87
C GLY A 58 -5.46 -3.69 -5.59
N GLY A 59 -4.78 -2.59 -5.32
CA GLY A 59 -3.89 -2.44 -4.17
C GLY A 59 -4.52 -2.58 -2.78
N PRO A 60 -5.81 -2.25 -2.55
CA PRO A 60 -6.46 -2.48 -1.27
C PRO A 60 -6.35 -3.92 -0.75
N VAL A 61 -6.38 -4.94 -1.62
CA VAL A 61 -6.31 -6.36 -1.20
C VAL A 61 -4.95 -6.76 -0.60
N ASP A 62 -3.90 -6.01 -0.90
CA ASP A 62 -2.55 -6.24 -0.35
C ASP A 62 -2.35 -5.58 1.03
N LEU A 63 -3.22 -4.67 1.41
CA LEU A 63 -3.11 -3.86 2.62
C LEU A 63 -4.17 -4.16 3.66
N ILE A 64 -5.39 -4.51 3.22
CA ILE A 64 -6.52 -4.81 4.09
C ILE A 64 -6.64 -6.32 4.28
N GLN A 65 -6.47 -6.76 5.52
CA GLN A 65 -6.74 -8.12 5.96
C GLN A 65 -8.14 -8.14 6.57
N GLU A 66 -9.04 -8.86 5.90
CA GLU A 66 -10.45 -8.99 6.26
C GLU A 66 -10.66 -9.32 7.74
N GLY A 67 -11.39 -8.49 8.47
CA GLY A 67 -11.70 -8.68 9.87
C GLY A 67 -10.52 -8.49 10.84
N TYR A 68 -9.31 -8.14 10.34
CA TYR A 68 -8.14 -7.91 11.17
C TYR A 68 -7.80 -6.42 11.30
N ASN A 69 -7.65 -5.70 10.19
CA ASN A 69 -7.34 -4.27 10.16
C ASN A 69 -8.35 -3.46 9.34
N GLY A 70 -9.39 -4.10 8.83
CA GLY A 70 -10.43 -3.47 8.02
C GLY A 70 -11.34 -4.49 7.35
N LEU A 71 -12.13 -4.03 6.39
CA LEU A 71 -13.06 -4.84 5.60
C LEU A 71 -12.84 -4.61 4.11
N LEU A 72 -12.97 -5.68 3.32
CA LEU A 72 -12.95 -5.66 1.86
C LEU A 72 -14.37 -5.93 1.34
N LEU A 73 -14.93 -4.99 0.60
CA LEU A 73 -16.23 -5.12 -0.04
C LEU A 73 -16.09 -5.47 -1.51
N ASP A 74 -16.99 -6.28 -2.02
CA ASP A 74 -17.01 -6.59 -3.45
C ASP A 74 -17.35 -5.36 -4.27
N VAL A 75 -16.67 -5.18 -5.41
CA VAL A 75 -16.79 -3.98 -6.25
C VAL A 75 -18.23 -3.74 -6.70
N ASP A 76 -18.91 -4.80 -7.11
CA ASP A 76 -20.27 -4.72 -7.66
C ASP A 76 -21.32 -4.31 -6.60
N SER A 77 -21.07 -4.62 -5.33
CA SER A 77 -21.99 -4.31 -4.20
C SER A 77 -21.43 -3.25 -3.24
N PHE A 78 -20.28 -2.66 -3.55
CA PHE A 78 -19.56 -1.77 -2.64
C PHE A 78 -20.43 -0.68 -2.01
N VAL A 79 -21.22 0.00 -2.82
CA VAL A 79 -22.09 1.12 -2.37
C VAL A 79 -23.22 0.61 -1.49
N ASP A 80 -23.80 -0.53 -1.82
CA ASP A 80 -24.94 -1.11 -1.10
C ASP A 80 -24.52 -1.70 0.25
N ASP A 81 -23.30 -2.29 0.31
CA ASP A 81 -22.77 -2.93 1.52
C ASP A 81 -22.05 -1.95 2.46
N LEU A 82 -21.61 -0.80 1.95
CA LEU A 82 -20.83 0.18 2.72
C LEU A 82 -21.48 0.64 4.02
N PRO A 83 -22.79 0.95 4.08
CA PRO A 83 -23.42 1.37 5.34
C PRO A 83 -23.33 0.31 6.44
N ASN A 84 -23.58 -0.96 6.09
CA ASN A 84 -23.49 -2.07 7.02
C ASN A 84 -22.04 -2.33 7.50
N ALA A 85 -21.06 -2.16 6.60
CA ALA A 85 -19.66 -2.28 6.92
C ALA A 85 -19.20 -1.18 7.89
N VAL A 86 -19.63 0.05 7.68
CA VAL A 86 -19.35 1.17 8.59
C VAL A 86 -19.96 0.91 9.97
N ASP A 87 -21.24 0.52 10.03
CA ASP A 87 -21.91 0.19 11.29
C ASP A 87 -21.21 -0.96 12.04
N ALA A 88 -20.74 -1.97 11.33
CA ALA A 88 -19.99 -3.06 11.93
C ALA A 88 -18.65 -2.59 12.53
N LEU A 89 -17.91 -1.72 11.85
CA LEU A 89 -16.65 -1.18 12.34
C LEU A 89 -16.83 -0.16 13.50
N LEU A 90 -17.99 0.46 13.62
CA LEU A 90 -18.29 1.38 14.72
C LEU A 90 -18.74 0.66 16.00
N ASN A 91 -18.90 -0.67 15.98
CA ASN A 91 -19.08 -1.44 17.22
C ASN A 91 -17.84 -1.26 18.12
N PRO A 92 -18.00 -0.80 19.38
CA PRO A 92 -16.86 -0.40 20.22
C PRO A 92 -15.81 -1.50 20.47
N GLU A 93 -16.27 -2.76 20.58
CA GLU A 93 -15.37 -3.90 20.84
C GLU A 93 -14.55 -4.23 19.58
N ILE A 94 -15.21 -4.31 18.44
CA ILE A 94 -14.59 -4.57 17.13
C ILE A 94 -13.66 -3.41 16.75
N HIS A 95 -14.13 -2.18 16.93
CA HIS A 95 -13.35 -0.99 16.59
C HIS A 95 -12.03 -0.90 17.36
N ALA A 96 -12.05 -1.17 18.67
CA ALA A 96 -10.84 -1.13 19.49
C ALA A 96 -9.79 -2.16 19.03
N GLU A 97 -10.23 -3.38 18.73
CA GLU A 97 -9.36 -4.45 18.22
C GLU A 97 -8.77 -4.10 16.86
N LEU A 98 -9.61 -3.65 15.92
CA LEU A 98 -9.16 -3.29 14.57
C LEU A 98 -8.22 -2.09 14.54
N ARG A 99 -8.37 -1.13 15.45
CA ARG A 99 -7.45 0.00 15.60
C ARG A 99 -6.03 -0.44 15.96
N ASP A 100 -5.90 -1.32 16.94
CA ASP A 100 -4.60 -1.84 17.37
C ASP A 100 -3.96 -2.67 16.26
N ASN A 101 -4.75 -3.50 15.60
CA ASN A 101 -4.32 -4.32 14.49
C ASN A 101 -3.95 -3.50 13.25
N ALA A 102 -4.69 -2.43 12.92
CA ALA A 102 -4.36 -1.52 11.83
C ALA A 102 -2.96 -0.93 12.01
N ARG A 103 -2.67 -0.40 13.19
CA ARG A 103 -1.35 0.15 13.50
C ARG A 103 -0.25 -0.91 13.47
N ALA A 104 -0.52 -2.10 14.01
CA ALA A 104 0.43 -3.21 14.00
C ALA A 104 0.78 -3.66 12.58
N SER A 105 -0.21 -3.73 11.68
CA SER A 105 -0.04 -4.20 10.29
C SER A 105 0.91 -3.35 9.45
N ILE A 106 1.07 -2.07 9.78
CA ILE A 106 1.89 -1.12 9.02
C ILE A 106 3.21 -0.75 9.72
N SER A 107 3.36 -1.08 10.99
CA SER A 107 4.49 -0.65 11.82
C SER A 107 5.86 -1.03 11.29
N SER A 108 5.98 -2.16 10.58
CA SER A 108 7.21 -2.64 9.95
C SER A 108 7.46 -2.05 8.56
N LYS A 109 6.49 -1.40 7.94
CA LYS A 109 6.59 -0.83 6.58
C LYS A 109 7.14 0.60 6.61
N THR A 110 8.28 0.80 7.28
CA THR A 110 8.97 2.10 7.27
C THR A 110 9.80 2.28 6.00
N TRP A 111 10.05 3.51 5.60
CA TRP A 111 10.94 3.81 4.46
C TRP A 111 12.32 3.18 4.63
N THR A 112 12.86 3.18 5.84
CA THR A 112 14.15 2.54 6.14
C THR A 112 14.09 1.04 5.86
N ALA A 113 13.09 0.33 6.41
CA ALA A 113 12.94 -1.11 6.21
C ALA A 113 12.72 -1.48 4.74
N LEU A 114 11.92 -0.69 4.02
CA LEU A 114 11.68 -0.89 2.58
C LEU A 114 12.94 -0.67 1.74
N CYS A 115 13.74 0.36 2.07
CA CYS A 115 15.01 0.61 1.40
C CYS A 115 16.03 -0.50 1.68
N GLU A 116 16.14 -0.97 2.91
CA GLU A 116 17.01 -2.09 3.29
C GLU A 116 16.61 -3.37 2.55
N GLN A 117 15.32 -3.67 2.44
CA GLN A 117 14.81 -4.81 1.69
C GLN A 117 15.15 -4.69 0.21
N LEU A 118 14.98 -3.51 -0.39
CA LEU A 118 15.32 -3.26 -1.79
C LEU A 118 16.81 -3.44 -2.06
N VAL A 119 17.67 -2.94 -1.17
CA VAL A 119 19.13 -3.13 -1.25
C VAL A 119 19.47 -4.62 -1.18
N GLY A 120 18.82 -5.36 -0.26
CA GLY A 120 18.99 -6.82 -0.17
C GLY A 120 18.67 -7.55 -1.49
N TYR A 121 17.56 -7.18 -2.15
CA TYR A 121 17.23 -7.74 -3.48
C TYR A 121 18.29 -7.42 -4.53
N TYR A 122 18.86 -6.22 -4.52
CA TYR A 122 19.93 -5.88 -5.44
C TYR A 122 21.20 -6.70 -5.17
N GLU A 123 21.54 -6.94 -3.92
CA GLU A 123 22.68 -7.77 -3.53
C GLU A 123 22.49 -9.22 -3.98
N GLU A 124 21.30 -9.81 -3.78
CA GLU A 124 20.96 -11.15 -4.26
C GLU A 124 21.12 -11.28 -5.78
N VAL A 125 20.58 -10.33 -6.54
CA VAL A 125 20.69 -10.32 -8.01
C VAL A 125 22.15 -10.21 -8.45
N LEU A 126 22.95 -9.38 -7.78
CA LEU A 126 24.37 -9.23 -8.09
C LEU A 126 25.16 -10.51 -7.77
N GLU A 127 24.83 -11.20 -6.70
CA GLU A 127 25.44 -12.49 -6.35
C GLU A 127 25.09 -13.57 -7.37
N ASP A 128 23.84 -13.68 -7.77
CA ASP A 128 23.37 -14.62 -8.77
C ASP A 128 24.02 -14.35 -10.15
N THR A 129 24.13 -13.07 -10.53
CA THR A 129 24.79 -12.69 -11.79
C THR A 129 26.27 -13.04 -11.79
N ARG A 130 26.95 -13.00 -10.66
CA ARG A 130 28.35 -13.46 -10.52
C ARG A 130 28.51 -14.98 -10.69
N ARG A 131 27.44 -15.75 -10.38
CA ARG A 131 27.41 -17.21 -10.54
C ARG A 131 27.08 -17.67 -11.96
N VAL A 132 26.49 -16.79 -12.79
CA VAL A 132 26.21 -17.10 -14.20
C VAL A 132 27.49 -17.02 -14.99
N PRO A 133 27.94 -18.11 -15.66
CA PRO A 133 29.14 -18.07 -16.49
C PRO A 133 28.97 -17.02 -17.59
N LEU A 134 29.98 -16.17 -17.75
CA LEU A 134 30.07 -15.14 -18.81
C LEU A 134 29.79 -15.68 -20.24
N THR A 135 29.94 -16.98 -20.44
CA THR A 135 29.63 -17.71 -21.67
C THR A 135 28.16 -17.62 -22.08
N ILE A 136 27.23 -17.49 -21.12
CA ILE A 136 25.77 -17.36 -21.43
C ILE A 136 25.44 -15.93 -21.84
N LEU A 137 26.11 -14.94 -21.25
CA LEU A 137 25.91 -13.52 -21.59
C LEU A 137 26.48 -13.17 -22.98
N GLY A 138 27.52 -13.89 -23.43
CA GLY A 138 28.11 -13.74 -24.78
C GLY A 138 27.21 -14.28 -25.91
N GLN A 139 26.17 -15.03 -25.59
CA GLN A 139 25.23 -15.59 -26.57
C GLN A 139 23.93 -14.73 -26.72
N CYS A 140 23.80 -13.62 -25.97
CA CYS A 140 22.70 -12.68 -26.09
C CYS A 140 23.08 -11.61 -27.14
N PRO A 141 22.61 -11.71 -28.39
CA PRO A 141 23.07 -10.81 -29.46
C PRO A 141 22.58 -9.35 -29.32
N GLU A 142 21.83 -9.05 -28.29
CA GLU A 142 21.13 -7.77 -28.13
C GLU A 142 21.43 -7.03 -26.81
N LEU A 143 22.49 -7.39 -26.09
CA LEU A 143 22.87 -6.60 -24.93
C LEU A 143 23.32 -5.19 -25.37
N PRO A 144 22.64 -4.13 -24.94
CA PRO A 144 23.05 -2.77 -25.28
C PRO A 144 24.47 -2.52 -24.75
N ARG A 145 25.25 -1.72 -25.49
CA ARG A 145 26.68 -1.44 -25.20
C ARG A 145 26.95 -0.98 -23.77
N TRP A 146 26.01 -0.31 -23.13
CA TRP A 146 26.11 0.13 -21.73
C TRP A 146 26.07 -1.04 -20.74
N ALA A 147 25.25 -2.07 -21.00
CA ALA A 147 25.13 -3.24 -20.14
C ALA A 147 26.38 -4.13 -20.24
N ALA A 148 26.92 -4.29 -21.44
CA ALA A 148 28.18 -4.99 -21.64
C ALA A 148 29.35 -4.30 -20.91
N ARG A 149 29.36 -2.98 -20.86
CA ARG A 149 30.37 -2.19 -20.16
C ARG A 149 30.27 -2.29 -18.64
N ALA A 150 29.06 -2.32 -18.09
CA ALA A 150 28.79 -2.49 -16.67
C ALA A 150 29.21 -3.88 -16.16
N LEU A 151 29.13 -4.89 -17.03
CA LEU A 151 29.50 -6.29 -16.73
C LEU A 151 30.97 -6.60 -17.01
N GLY A 152 31.82 -5.63 -17.33
CA GLY A 152 33.26 -5.81 -17.58
C GLY A 152 33.59 -6.60 -18.85
N ALA A 153 32.63 -6.80 -19.75
CA ALA A 153 32.87 -7.42 -21.04
C ALA A 153 33.66 -6.47 -21.96
N ARG A 154 34.84 -6.89 -22.43
CA ARG A 154 35.58 -6.14 -23.45
C ARG A 154 34.76 -6.20 -24.75
N VAL A 155 34.18 -5.05 -25.12
CA VAL A 155 33.62 -4.86 -26.46
C VAL A 155 34.76 -4.70 -27.43
N ALA A 156 34.92 -5.65 -28.33
CA ALA A 156 35.87 -5.56 -29.46
C ALA A 156 35.42 -4.53 -30.49
#